data_ac4d28066ebcd676f1bfce139bc3d9aa
#
_entry.id   ac4d28066ebcd676f1bfce139bc3d9aa
#
_cell.length_a   1.000
_cell.length_b   1.000
_cell.length_c   1.000
_cell.angle_alpha   90.00
_cell.angle_beta   90.00
_cell.angle_gamma   90.00
#
_symmetry.space_group_name_H-M   'P 1'
#
loop_
_entity.id
_entity.type
_entity.pdbx_description
1 polymer ?
#
loop_
_entity_poly.entity_id
_entity_poly.type
_entity_poly.pdbx_seq_one_letter_code
_entity_poly.pdbx_strand_id
1 'polypeptide(L)'
;MRDLDLTSLRLFAAVCETGNIARAGEQQRIAGSAISKRLAQLEHSVGTPLLLRKRRGVVPTPAGETLLEHTRAMLAGMDRIERDMAAYATGVRGQVRVLATASVLAESLADDVAAFLQLPAHRDIQVHMEEQVSPGVVRGIREGSASLGICWDAADLQGLQARSYRRDHLAIVTYPGHPVAQRERLFFAEALDYEFVGMPALSAVQVVLQRAAAIAGRPLVHRMLVSNFDAALRVVRAKLAISIVPVEVAEPYASTYGLRVVPLTDDWASRRFAICFRDLQTLPPAAALLLAHLESVVEGAPSR
;
A
#
# COMPACT_ATOMS: atom_id res chain seq x y z
N MET A 1 4.52 32.32 20.15
CA MET A 1 4.26 31.01 19.51
C MET A 1 4.80 29.96 20.46
N ARG A 2 3.95 29.05 20.96
CA ARG A 2 4.43 28.01 21.90
C ARG A 2 5.26 27.02 21.11
N ASP A 3 6.49 26.75 21.54
CA ASP A 3 7.39 25.79 20.88
C ASP A 3 6.84 24.37 21.01
N LEU A 4 6.42 23.80 19.88
CA LEU A 4 6.08 22.38 19.79
C LEU A 4 7.38 21.58 19.68
N ASP A 5 7.72 20.84 20.74
CA ASP A 5 8.90 19.97 20.76
C ASP A 5 8.71 18.77 19.84
N LEU A 6 9.62 18.61 18.89
CA LEU A 6 9.58 17.54 17.89
C LEU A 6 9.61 16.13 18.50
N THR A 7 10.34 15.95 19.62
CA THR A 7 10.37 14.66 20.33
C THR A 7 9.00 14.31 20.89
N SER A 8 8.29 15.30 21.45
CA SER A 8 6.92 15.11 21.93
C SER A 8 5.94 14.78 20.81
N LEU A 9 6.10 15.40 19.63
CA LEU A 9 5.30 15.08 18.44
C LEU A 9 5.58 13.67 17.92
N ARG A 10 6.83 13.22 17.86
CA ARG A 10 7.19 11.83 17.50
C ARG A 10 6.56 10.82 18.45
N LEU A 11 6.64 11.06 19.75
CA LEU A 11 6.03 10.20 20.76
C LEU A 11 4.51 10.18 20.67
N PHE A 12 3.89 11.33 20.41
CA PHE A 12 2.46 11.41 20.18
C PHE A 12 2.03 10.58 18.96
N ALA A 13 2.72 10.69 17.84
CA ALA A 13 2.45 9.89 16.64
C ALA A 13 2.60 8.39 16.94
N ALA A 14 3.68 7.96 17.58
CA ALA A 14 3.91 6.57 17.96
C ALA A 14 2.83 6.01 18.89
N VAL A 15 2.34 6.81 19.84
CA VAL A 15 1.23 6.40 20.73
C VAL A 15 -0.08 6.28 19.96
N CYS A 16 -0.38 7.18 19.02
CA CYS A 16 -1.57 7.07 18.17
C CYS A 16 -1.52 5.81 17.27
N GLU A 17 -0.35 5.47 16.75
CA GLU A 17 -0.16 4.30 15.86
C GLU A 17 -0.28 2.98 16.61
N THR A 18 0.31 2.89 17.79
CA THR A 18 0.26 1.67 18.61
C THR A 18 -1.04 1.52 19.39
N GLY A 19 -1.77 2.62 19.59
CA GLY A 19 -2.94 2.69 20.48
C GLY A 19 -2.61 2.42 21.95
N ASN A 20 -1.30 2.39 22.31
CA ASN A 20 -0.86 1.99 23.64
C ASN A 20 0.46 2.65 24.04
N ILE A 21 0.48 3.37 25.17
CA ILE A 21 1.66 4.11 25.66
C ILE A 21 2.83 3.16 25.99
N ALA A 22 2.55 1.98 26.54
CA ALA A 22 3.61 1.02 26.91
C ALA A 22 4.28 0.47 25.63
N ARG A 23 3.51 0.06 24.63
CA ARG A 23 4.03 -0.39 23.32
C ARG A 23 4.83 0.70 22.61
N ALA A 24 4.34 1.94 22.60
CA ALA A 24 5.09 3.06 22.06
C ALA A 24 6.41 3.27 22.81
N GLY A 25 6.40 3.07 24.14
CA GLY A 25 7.60 3.13 24.96
C GLY A 25 8.64 2.08 24.60
N GLU A 26 8.22 0.85 24.39
CA GLU A 26 9.08 -0.24 23.92
C GLU A 26 9.72 0.07 22.55
N GLN A 27 8.92 0.52 21.60
CA GLN A 27 9.39 0.90 20.25
C GLN A 27 10.37 2.07 20.26
N GLN A 28 10.09 3.10 21.09
CA GLN A 28 10.91 4.31 21.17
C GLN A 28 12.03 4.21 22.22
N ARG A 29 12.14 3.09 22.95
CA ARG A 29 13.09 2.86 24.04
C ARG A 29 13.01 3.94 25.14
N ILE A 30 11.80 4.36 25.46
CA ILE A 30 11.49 5.39 26.47
C ILE A 30 10.47 4.85 27.47
N ALA A 31 10.67 5.11 28.75
CA ALA A 31 9.73 4.71 29.79
C ALA A 31 8.34 5.32 29.57
N GLY A 32 7.27 4.52 29.71
CA GLY A 32 5.89 4.97 29.48
C GLY A 32 5.48 6.15 30.37
N SER A 33 6.04 6.27 31.59
CA SER A 33 5.83 7.43 32.48
C SER A 33 6.40 8.72 31.87
N ALA A 34 7.57 8.66 31.24
CA ALA A 34 8.17 9.80 30.55
C ALA A 34 7.36 10.21 29.32
N ILE A 35 6.83 9.24 28.55
CA ILE A 35 5.92 9.51 27.45
C ILE A 35 4.64 10.19 27.96
N SER A 36 4.01 9.65 29.00
CA SER A 36 2.81 10.24 29.60
C SER A 36 3.02 11.69 30.04
N LYS A 37 4.18 11.98 30.64
CA LYS A 37 4.53 13.36 31.06
C LYS A 37 4.68 14.30 29.86
N ARG A 38 5.37 13.86 28.79
CA ARG A 38 5.55 14.66 27.57
C ARG A 38 4.23 14.88 26.83
N LEU A 39 3.36 13.90 26.78
CA LEU A 39 2.03 14.02 26.18
C LEU A 39 1.16 15.02 26.94
N ALA A 40 1.18 14.98 28.28
CA ALA A 40 0.47 15.96 29.11
C ALA A 40 1.00 17.39 28.89
N GLN A 41 2.32 17.55 28.74
CA GLN A 41 2.93 18.83 28.38
C GLN A 41 2.52 19.32 27.00
N LEU A 42 2.44 18.41 26.03
CA LEU A 42 1.98 18.70 24.66
C LEU A 42 0.52 19.17 24.68
N GLU A 43 -0.38 18.44 25.36
CA GLU A 43 -1.79 18.82 25.53
C GLU A 43 -1.92 20.20 26.21
N HIS A 44 -1.12 20.45 27.22
CA HIS A 44 -1.07 21.77 27.87
C HIS A 44 -0.59 22.88 26.90
N SER A 45 0.41 22.58 26.07
CA SER A 45 0.94 23.53 25.08
C SER A 45 -0.05 23.88 24.00
N VAL A 46 -0.84 22.91 23.51
CA VAL A 46 -1.91 23.15 22.50
C VAL A 46 -3.20 23.65 23.13
N GLY A 47 -3.39 23.49 24.42
CA GLY A 47 -4.56 23.96 25.17
C GLY A 47 -5.81 23.08 25.00
N THR A 48 -5.65 21.84 24.50
CA THR A 48 -6.77 20.90 24.32
C THR A 48 -6.29 19.46 24.51
N PRO A 49 -7.16 18.54 25.01
CA PRO A 49 -6.86 17.12 25.05
C PRO A 49 -6.67 16.56 23.66
N LEU A 50 -5.60 15.77 23.46
CA LEU A 50 -5.26 15.13 22.19
C LEU A 50 -5.57 13.63 22.20
N LEU A 51 -5.64 13.01 23.40
CA LEU A 51 -5.85 11.59 23.57
C LEU A 51 -6.99 11.30 24.53
N LEU A 52 -7.81 10.31 24.17
CA LEU A 52 -8.85 9.72 25.02
C LEU A 52 -8.36 8.38 25.56
N ARG A 53 -8.38 8.20 26.88
CA ARG A 53 -8.11 6.91 27.52
C ARG A 53 -9.34 6.00 27.39
N LYS A 54 -9.14 4.77 26.90
CA LYS A 54 -10.14 3.72 26.85
C LYS A 54 -9.72 2.52 27.70
N ARG A 55 -10.66 1.61 27.99
CA ARG A 55 -10.36 0.38 28.74
C ARG A 55 -9.20 -0.44 28.16
N ARG A 56 -8.95 -0.36 26.86
CA ARG A 56 -7.87 -1.06 26.15
C ARG A 56 -7.04 -0.08 25.34
N GLY A 57 -6.34 0.85 26.02
CA GLY A 57 -5.40 1.76 25.36
C GLY A 57 -5.86 3.19 25.24
N VAL A 58 -5.36 3.87 24.21
CA VAL A 58 -5.65 5.29 23.93
C VAL A 58 -6.03 5.48 22.46
N VAL A 59 -6.89 6.46 22.20
CA VAL A 59 -7.27 6.86 20.84
C VAL A 59 -7.17 8.38 20.74
N PRO A 60 -6.85 8.96 19.57
CA PRO A 60 -6.83 10.40 19.38
C PRO A 60 -8.24 10.99 19.53
N THR A 61 -8.30 12.24 20.02
CA THR A 61 -9.49 13.10 19.90
C THR A 61 -9.56 13.69 18.48
N PRO A 62 -10.64 14.37 18.08
CA PRO A 62 -10.66 15.11 16.80
C PRO A 62 -9.49 16.11 16.67
N ALA A 63 -9.15 16.83 17.76
CA ALA A 63 -7.97 17.70 17.80
C ALA A 63 -6.66 16.90 17.71
N GLY A 64 -6.63 15.70 18.32
CA GLY A 64 -5.51 14.76 18.21
C GLY A 64 -5.34 14.24 16.79
N GLU A 65 -6.40 13.92 16.07
CA GLU A 65 -6.33 13.49 14.66
C GLU A 65 -5.77 14.61 13.78
N THR A 66 -6.23 15.83 13.96
CA THR A 66 -5.70 17.01 13.23
C THR A 66 -4.21 17.21 13.53
N LEU A 67 -3.80 17.15 14.80
CA LEU A 67 -2.39 17.28 15.16
C LEU A 67 -1.56 16.11 14.61
N LEU A 68 -2.10 14.89 14.60
CA LEU A 68 -1.43 13.70 14.06
C LEU A 68 -1.14 13.83 12.57
N GLU A 69 -2.10 14.35 11.79
CA GLU A 69 -1.91 14.62 10.35
C GLU A 69 -0.76 15.61 10.13
N HIS A 70 -0.77 16.74 10.84
CA HIS A 70 0.31 17.74 10.74
C HIS A 70 1.66 17.20 11.23
N THR A 71 1.67 16.42 12.33
CA THR A 71 2.87 15.79 12.86
C THR A 71 3.51 14.85 11.85
N ARG A 72 2.72 14.00 11.21
CA ARG A 72 3.20 13.09 10.18
C ARG A 72 3.79 13.83 8.99
N ALA A 73 3.13 14.88 8.51
CA ALA A 73 3.64 15.70 7.42
C ALA A 73 4.98 16.38 7.77
N MET A 74 5.13 16.87 9.00
CA MET A 74 6.38 17.45 9.49
C MET A 74 7.49 16.40 9.57
N LEU A 75 7.23 15.23 10.15
CA LEU A 75 8.21 14.14 10.27
C LEU A 75 8.65 13.63 8.89
N ALA A 76 7.70 13.45 7.96
CA ALA A 76 8.00 13.10 6.58
C ALA A 76 8.85 14.16 5.88
N GLY A 77 8.60 15.46 6.17
CA GLY A 77 9.41 16.56 5.69
C GLY A 77 10.86 16.51 6.19
N MET A 78 11.06 16.20 7.46
CA MET A 78 12.40 16.04 8.04
C MET A 78 13.14 14.85 7.45
N ASP A 79 12.49 13.68 7.36
CA ASP A 79 13.07 12.52 6.72
C ASP A 79 13.46 12.80 5.25
N ARG A 80 12.70 13.65 4.56
CA ARG A 80 13.05 14.10 3.21
C ARG A 80 14.31 14.97 3.22
N ILE A 81 14.41 15.95 4.14
CA ILE A 81 15.61 16.78 4.27
C ILE A 81 16.84 15.92 4.54
N GLU A 82 16.76 14.97 5.46
CA GLU A 82 17.88 14.07 5.77
C GLU A 82 18.31 13.26 4.53
N ARG A 83 17.36 12.74 3.76
CA ARG A 83 17.63 12.01 2.52
C ARG A 83 18.24 12.89 1.44
N ASP A 84 17.70 14.08 1.23
CA ASP A 84 18.20 15.02 0.23
C ASP A 84 19.64 15.42 0.55
N MET A 85 19.94 15.67 1.83
CA MET A 85 21.31 15.98 2.26
C MET A 85 22.25 14.78 2.10
N ALA A 86 21.80 13.57 2.40
CA ALA A 86 22.57 12.35 2.19
C ALA A 86 22.85 12.11 0.69
N ALA A 87 21.89 12.43 -0.20
CA ALA A 87 22.04 12.32 -1.63
C ALA A 87 23.14 13.27 -2.17
N TYR A 88 23.21 14.49 -1.66
CA TYR A 88 24.31 15.42 -1.99
C TYR A 88 25.68 14.85 -1.58
N ALA A 89 25.78 14.20 -0.43
CA ALA A 89 27.02 13.61 0.04
C ALA A 89 27.50 12.41 -0.79
N THR A 90 26.57 11.69 -1.44
CA THR A 90 26.85 10.49 -2.24
C THR A 90 26.91 10.75 -3.75
N GLY A 91 26.66 11.98 -4.20
CA GLY A 91 26.64 12.34 -5.63
C GLY A 91 25.38 11.89 -6.38
N VAL A 92 24.36 11.40 -5.68
CA VAL A 92 23.06 11.01 -6.27
C VAL A 92 22.29 12.27 -6.68
N ARG A 93 21.92 12.37 -7.95
CA ARG A 93 21.24 13.55 -8.50
C ARG A 93 19.72 13.58 -8.34
N GLY A 94 19.14 12.55 -7.75
CA GLY A 94 17.71 12.53 -7.45
C GLY A 94 17.28 11.23 -6.77
N GLN A 95 16.39 11.36 -5.81
CA GLN A 95 15.76 10.21 -5.14
C GLN A 95 14.25 10.28 -5.32
N VAL A 96 13.65 9.18 -5.75
CA VAL A 96 12.20 9.06 -5.90
C VAL A 96 11.71 7.98 -4.95
N ARG A 97 10.75 8.32 -4.10
CA ARG A 97 10.04 7.32 -3.30
C ARG A 97 8.66 7.08 -3.87
N VAL A 98 8.35 5.81 -4.08
CA VAL A 98 7.10 5.33 -4.65
C VAL A 98 6.41 4.42 -3.64
N LEU A 99 5.16 4.70 -3.31
CA LEU A 99 4.30 3.79 -2.56
C LEU A 99 3.38 3.08 -3.54
N ALA A 100 3.30 1.77 -3.47
CA ALA A 100 2.47 1.01 -4.40
C ALA A 100 1.77 -0.16 -3.71
N THR A 101 0.64 -0.57 -4.25
CA THR A 101 -0.07 -1.76 -3.76
C THR A 101 0.63 -3.04 -4.21
N ALA A 102 0.44 -4.13 -3.46
CA ALA A 102 1.03 -5.45 -3.72
C ALA A 102 0.83 -5.92 -5.16
N SER A 103 -0.37 -5.74 -5.73
CA SER A 103 -0.65 -6.12 -7.12
C SER A 103 0.29 -5.42 -8.09
N VAL A 104 0.38 -4.10 -7.99
CA VAL A 104 1.20 -3.26 -8.89
C VAL A 104 2.68 -3.63 -8.80
N LEU A 105 3.20 -3.85 -7.57
CA LEU A 105 4.59 -4.24 -7.35
C LEU A 105 4.89 -5.64 -7.89
N ALA A 106 3.94 -6.56 -7.77
CA ALA A 106 4.13 -7.95 -8.20
C ALA A 106 3.96 -8.14 -9.71
N GLU A 107 3.31 -7.20 -10.41
CA GLU A 107 3.05 -7.29 -11.84
C GLU A 107 4.16 -6.67 -12.68
N SER A 108 4.20 -5.35 -12.73
CA SER A 108 4.99 -4.66 -13.77
C SER A 108 5.76 -3.44 -13.30
N LEU A 109 5.43 -2.87 -12.13
CA LEU A 109 6.08 -1.64 -11.70
C LEU A 109 7.61 -1.77 -11.55
N ALA A 110 8.07 -2.93 -11.09
CA ALA A 110 9.50 -3.16 -10.93
C ALA A 110 10.22 -3.15 -12.30
N ASP A 111 9.61 -3.74 -13.32
CA ASP A 111 10.16 -3.79 -14.68
C ASP A 111 10.12 -2.39 -15.33
N ASP A 112 9.02 -1.65 -15.17
CA ASP A 112 8.88 -0.29 -15.69
C ASP A 112 9.91 0.66 -15.05
N VAL A 113 10.13 0.55 -13.74
CA VAL A 113 11.14 1.33 -13.02
C VAL A 113 12.57 0.89 -13.43
N ALA A 114 12.81 -0.40 -13.64
CA ALA A 114 14.08 -0.90 -14.12
C ALA A 114 14.40 -0.33 -15.52
N ALA A 115 13.42 -0.32 -16.44
CA ALA A 115 13.57 0.28 -17.76
C ALA A 115 13.87 1.78 -17.69
N PHE A 116 13.21 2.51 -16.79
CA PHE A 116 13.52 3.93 -16.52
C PHE A 116 14.96 4.13 -16.06
N LEU A 117 15.45 3.33 -15.11
CA LEU A 117 16.79 3.46 -14.54
C LEU A 117 17.90 3.01 -15.51
N GLN A 118 17.60 2.17 -16.51
CA GLN A 118 18.54 1.76 -17.55
C GLN A 118 18.86 2.89 -18.55
N LEU A 119 18.06 3.94 -18.61
CA LEU A 119 18.32 5.08 -19.48
C LEU A 119 19.58 5.83 -19.00
N PRO A 120 20.57 6.11 -19.89
CA PRO A 120 21.82 6.77 -19.49
C PRO A 120 21.63 8.11 -18.75
N ALA A 121 20.56 8.84 -19.08
CA ALA A 121 20.23 10.10 -18.43
C ALA A 121 19.75 9.94 -16.96
N HIS A 122 19.36 8.74 -16.55
CA HIS A 122 18.78 8.47 -15.23
C HIS A 122 19.70 7.66 -14.31
N ARG A 123 20.93 7.39 -14.71
CA ARG A 123 21.90 6.55 -13.97
C ARG A 123 22.19 7.04 -12.54
N ASP A 124 22.05 8.36 -12.29
CA ASP A 124 22.28 8.99 -11.00
C ASP A 124 20.98 9.17 -10.19
N ILE A 125 19.87 8.57 -10.64
CA ILE A 125 18.58 8.56 -9.92
C ILE A 125 18.46 7.25 -9.13
N GLN A 126 17.98 7.37 -7.90
CA GLN A 126 17.60 6.22 -7.08
C GLN A 126 16.08 6.19 -6.90
N VAL A 127 15.48 5.02 -7.08
CA VAL A 127 14.05 4.80 -6.83
C VAL A 127 13.90 3.83 -5.65
N HIS A 128 13.15 4.24 -4.65
CA HIS A 128 12.78 3.42 -3.50
C HIS A 128 11.29 3.10 -3.56
N MET A 129 10.97 1.84 -3.72
CA MET A 129 9.58 1.35 -3.77
C MET A 129 9.21 0.68 -2.44
N GLU A 130 8.02 0.97 -1.93
CA GLU A 130 7.51 0.41 -0.69
C GLU A 130 6.07 -0.05 -0.87
N GLU A 131 5.77 -1.26 -0.38
CA GLU A 131 4.43 -1.80 -0.41
C GLU A 131 3.54 -1.14 0.64
N GLN A 132 2.36 -0.70 0.20
CA GLN A 132 1.32 -0.15 1.07
C GLN A 132 -0.07 -0.57 0.56
N VAL A 133 -1.07 -0.61 1.45
CA VAL A 133 -2.47 -0.70 1.03
C VAL A 133 -2.95 0.63 0.46
N SER A 134 -3.98 0.64 -0.41
CA SER A 134 -4.44 1.87 -1.07
C SER A 134 -4.65 3.06 -0.12
N PRO A 135 -5.30 2.94 1.05
CA PRO A 135 -5.39 4.06 2.00
C PRO A 135 -4.03 4.53 2.53
N GLY A 136 -3.08 3.63 2.69
CA GLY A 136 -1.70 3.95 3.09
C GLY A 136 -0.95 4.71 1.99
N VAL A 137 -1.11 4.30 0.73
CA VAL A 137 -0.57 5.02 -0.44
C VAL A 137 -1.09 6.46 -0.46
N VAL A 138 -2.42 6.65 -0.45
CA VAL A 138 -3.04 7.98 -0.50
C VAL A 138 -2.56 8.85 0.66
N ARG A 139 -2.56 8.31 1.88
CA ARG A 139 -2.08 9.02 3.06
C ARG A 139 -0.61 9.42 2.92
N GLY A 140 0.26 8.49 2.52
CA GLY A 140 1.70 8.77 2.39
C GLY A 140 2.01 9.86 1.36
N ILE A 141 1.25 9.93 0.24
CA ILE A 141 1.37 11.01 -0.73
C ILE A 141 0.89 12.35 -0.14
N ARG A 142 -0.24 12.37 0.55
CA ARG A 142 -0.74 13.59 1.22
C ARG A 142 0.24 14.12 2.27
N GLU A 143 0.80 13.26 3.09
CA GLU A 143 1.78 13.58 4.12
C GLU A 143 3.16 13.93 3.54
N GLY A 144 3.41 13.64 2.24
CA GLY A 144 4.68 13.91 1.57
C GLY A 144 5.79 12.93 1.92
N SER A 145 5.45 11.75 2.45
CA SER A 145 6.41 10.67 2.70
C SER A 145 6.90 10.01 1.42
N ALA A 146 6.16 10.13 0.32
CA ALA A 146 6.56 9.71 -1.01
C ALA A 146 6.12 10.73 -2.07
N SER A 147 6.76 10.69 -3.22
CA SER A 147 6.48 11.59 -4.36
C SER A 147 5.38 11.05 -5.26
N LEU A 148 5.38 9.74 -5.51
CA LEU A 148 4.41 9.04 -6.34
C LEU A 148 3.77 7.91 -5.57
N GLY A 149 2.48 7.71 -5.78
CA GLY A 149 1.70 6.60 -5.26
C GLY A 149 1.03 5.84 -6.39
N ILE A 150 0.97 4.51 -6.33
CA ILE A 150 0.24 3.73 -7.33
C ILE A 150 -0.71 2.78 -6.61
N CYS A 151 -1.99 2.96 -6.85
CA CYS A 151 -3.03 2.19 -6.19
C CYS A 151 -4.25 1.97 -7.11
N TRP A 152 -5.21 1.19 -6.64
CA TRP A 152 -6.46 0.98 -7.34
C TRP A 152 -7.20 2.31 -7.57
N ASP A 153 -7.66 2.56 -8.82
CA ASP A 153 -8.28 3.83 -9.23
C ASP A 153 -9.64 4.10 -8.54
N ALA A 154 -10.32 3.04 -8.07
CA ALA A 154 -11.54 3.19 -7.28
C ALA A 154 -11.30 3.52 -5.79
N ALA A 155 -10.05 3.69 -5.35
CA ALA A 155 -9.75 4.21 -4.02
C ALA A 155 -10.10 5.70 -3.94
N ASP A 156 -10.53 6.16 -2.76
CA ASP A 156 -10.71 7.59 -2.51
C ASP A 156 -9.35 8.28 -2.47
N LEU A 157 -9.03 9.04 -3.53
CA LEU A 157 -7.76 9.74 -3.67
C LEU A 157 -7.69 11.05 -2.88
N GLN A 158 -8.77 11.46 -2.20
CA GLN A 158 -8.80 12.59 -1.27
C GLN A 158 -8.21 13.90 -1.87
N GLY A 159 -8.53 14.19 -3.12
CA GLY A 159 -8.10 15.40 -3.81
C GLY A 159 -6.69 15.36 -4.42
N LEU A 160 -5.99 14.24 -4.37
CA LEU A 160 -4.73 14.06 -5.10
C LEU A 160 -4.97 14.09 -6.62
N GLN A 161 -4.00 14.60 -7.36
CA GLN A 161 -3.96 14.47 -8.80
C GLN A 161 -3.65 13.01 -9.17
N ALA A 162 -4.22 12.55 -10.28
CA ALA A 162 -4.03 11.18 -10.73
C ALA A 162 -3.82 11.08 -12.25
N ARG A 163 -3.09 10.04 -12.66
CA ARG A 163 -2.91 9.61 -14.04
C ARG A 163 -3.23 8.13 -14.15
N SER A 164 -3.80 7.71 -15.27
CA SER A 164 -4.02 6.29 -15.52
C SER A 164 -2.71 5.52 -15.56
N TYR A 165 -2.75 4.31 -15.00
CA TYR A 165 -1.65 3.36 -15.11
C TYR A 165 -2.16 2.06 -15.75
N ARG A 166 -1.61 0.95 -15.40
CA ARG A 166 -1.96 -0.36 -15.98
C ARG A 166 -3.31 -0.88 -15.48
N ARG A 167 -3.73 -1.99 -16.08
CA ARG A 167 -4.90 -2.78 -15.66
C ARG A 167 -4.44 -4.17 -15.29
N ASP A 168 -5.16 -4.82 -14.37
CA ASP A 168 -5.04 -6.23 -14.10
C ASP A 168 -6.39 -6.92 -14.20
N HIS A 169 -6.35 -8.25 -14.23
CA HIS A 169 -7.54 -9.07 -14.19
C HIS A 169 -7.41 -10.16 -13.14
N LEU A 170 -8.39 -10.29 -12.25
CA LEU A 170 -8.36 -11.28 -11.19
C LEU A 170 -8.76 -12.66 -11.71
N ALA A 171 -8.01 -13.68 -11.27
CA ALA A 171 -8.25 -15.07 -11.57
C ALA A 171 -8.20 -15.94 -10.32
N ILE A 172 -8.92 -17.05 -10.35
CA ILE A 172 -8.72 -18.11 -9.38
C ILE A 172 -7.49 -18.91 -9.76
N VAL A 173 -6.60 -19.12 -8.78
CA VAL A 173 -5.48 -20.04 -8.90
C VAL A 173 -5.78 -21.27 -8.09
N THR A 174 -5.59 -22.42 -8.72
CA THR A 174 -5.90 -23.72 -8.14
C THR A 174 -4.94 -24.81 -8.63
N TYR A 175 -4.99 -25.98 -8.02
CA TYR A 175 -4.21 -27.15 -8.45
C TYR A 175 -5.00 -28.01 -9.47
N PRO A 176 -4.34 -28.78 -10.36
CA PRO A 176 -4.99 -29.48 -11.49
C PRO A 176 -6.13 -30.43 -11.12
N GLY A 177 -6.12 -31.04 -9.94
CA GLY A 177 -7.17 -31.96 -9.49
C GLY A 177 -8.37 -31.29 -8.82
N HIS A 178 -8.39 -29.97 -8.73
CA HIS A 178 -9.51 -29.23 -8.14
C HIS A 178 -10.67 -29.09 -9.14
N PRO A 179 -11.95 -29.16 -8.73
CA PRO A 179 -13.10 -29.03 -9.66
C PRO A 179 -13.05 -27.75 -10.51
N VAL A 180 -12.64 -26.61 -9.92
CA VAL A 180 -12.51 -25.33 -10.64
C VAL A 180 -11.46 -25.40 -11.75
N ALA A 181 -10.46 -26.26 -11.66
CA ALA A 181 -9.41 -26.41 -12.68
C ALA A 181 -9.92 -26.89 -14.05
N GLN A 182 -11.12 -27.46 -14.11
CA GLN A 182 -11.78 -27.92 -15.35
C GLN A 182 -12.53 -26.81 -16.08
N ARG A 183 -12.64 -25.63 -15.47
CA ARG A 183 -13.36 -24.48 -16.05
C ARG A 183 -12.38 -23.62 -16.83
N GLU A 184 -12.82 -23.09 -17.96
CA GLU A 184 -12.06 -22.08 -18.71
C GLU A 184 -12.15 -20.71 -18.03
N ARG A 185 -13.29 -20.41 -17.45
CA ARG A 185 -13.61 -19.19 -16.70
C ARG A 185 -14.84 -19.43 -15.82
N LEU A 186 -15.07 -18.61 -14.80
CA LEU A 186 -16.25 -18.72 -13.93
C LEU A 186 -16.56 -17.40 -13.25
N PHE A 187 -17.79 -17.30 -12.72
CA PHE A 187 -18.14 -16.22 -11.80
C PHE A 187 -17.61 -16.51 -10.40
N PHE A 188 -17.21 -15.47 -9.69
CA PHE A 188 -16.74 -15.58 -8.29
C PHE A 188 -17.75 -16.32 -7.40
N ALA A 189 -19.04 -16.05 -7.57
CA ALA A 189 -20.09 -16.71 -6.78
C ALA A 189 -20.07 -18.24 -6.90
N GLU A 190 -19.63 -18.81 -8.02
CA GLU A 190 -19.51 -20.27 -8.23
C GLU A 190 -18.36 -20.87 -7.42
N ALA A 191 -17.38 -20.05 -7.00
CA ALA A 191 -16.22 -20.49 -6.23
C ALA A 191 -16.45 -20.38 -4.71
N LEU A 192 -17.50 -19.72 -4.24
CA LEU A 192 -17.76 -19.52 -2.81
C LEU A 192 -18.09 -20.79 -2.02
N ASP A 193 -18.23 -21.95 -2.70
CA ASP A 193 -18.35 -23.27 -2.05
C ASP A 193 -17.00 -23.81 -1.56
N TYR A 194 -15.90 -23.19 -1.94
CA TYR A 194 -14.56 -23.64 -1.61
C TYR A 194 -13.90 -22.73 -0.58
N GLU A 195 -12.88 -23.27 0.09
CA GLU A 195 -12.05 -22.49 1.03
C GLU A 195 -10.94 -21.74 0.27
N PHE A 196 -10.63 -20.54 0.72
CA PHE A 196 -9.65 -19.65 0.09
C PHE A 196 -8.40 -19.46 0.95
N VAL A 197 -7.29 -19.22 0.27
CA VAL A 197 -6.15 -18.50 0.86
C VAL A 197 -6.39 -17.02 0.67
N GLY A 198 -6.57 -16.29 1.76
CA GLY A 198 -6.83 -14.86 1.76
C GLY A 198 -5.58 -14.00 1.89
N MET A 199 -5.69 -12.76 1.46
CA MET A 199 -4.71 -11.69 1.60
C MET A 199 -5.06 -10.80 2.82
N PRO A 200 -4.18 -9.86 3.22
CA PRO A 200 -4.50 -8.92 4.29
C PRO A 200 -5.83 -8.19 4.06
N ALA A 201 -6.60 -8.00 5.11
CA ALA A 201 -7.99 -7.50 5.05
C ALA A 201 -8.16 -6.16 4.30
N LEU A 202 -7.15 -5.28 4.34
CA LEU A 202 -7.17 -3.98 3.67
C LEU A 202 -6.48 -4.00 2.29
N SER A 203 -6.02 -5.16 1.81
CA SER A 203 -5.52 -5.26 0.43
C SER A 203 -6.65 -5.04 -0.58
N ALA A 204 -6.34 -4.43 -1.73
CA ALA A 204 -7.33 -4.13 -2.75
C ALA A 204 -8.08 -5.39 -3.24
N VAL A 205 -7.37 -6.53 -3.35
CA VAL A 205 -7.98 -7.82 -3.70
C VAL A 205 -8.98 -8.25 -2.63
N GLN A 206 -8.57 -8.26 -1.36
CA GLN A 206 -9.44 -8.73 -0.27
C GLN A 206 -10.69 -7.86 -0.08
N VAL A 207 -10.55 -6.54 -0.22
CA VAL A 207 -11.68 -5.58 -0.13
C VAL A 207 -12.71 -5.86 -1.22
N VAL A 208 -12.26 -6.07 -2.46
CA VAL A 208 -13.16 -6.38 -3.58
C VAL A 208 -13.85 -7.73 -3.38
N LEU A 209 -13.14 -8.77 -2.93
CA LEU A 209 -13.70 -10.10 -2.69
C LEU A 209 -14.73 -10.10 -1.56
N GLN A 210 -14.45 -9.41 -0.45
CA GLN A 210 -15.42 -9.28 0.65
C GLN A 210 -16.70 -8.58 0.20
N ARG A 211 -16.58 -7.51 -0.59
CA ARG A 211 -17.73 -6.81 -1.15
C ARG A 211 -18.54 -7.72 -2.09
N ALA A 212 -17.87 -8.44 -2.99
CA ALA A 212 -18.52 -9.35 -3.93
C ALA A 212 -19.24 -10.52 -3.21
N ALA A 213 -18.61 -11.10 -2.19
CA ALA A 213 -19.23 -12.14 -1.35
C ALA A 213 -20.48 -11.62 -0.61
N ALA A 214 -20.40 -10.40 -0.06
CA ALA A 214 -21.55 -9.75 0.57
C ALA A 214 -22.71 -9.51 -0.39
N ILE A 215 -22.42 -9.06 -1.62
CA ILE A 215 -23.45 -8.89 -2.67
C ILE A 215 -24.07 -10.25 -3.06
N ALA A 216 -23.26 -11.31 -3.14
CA ALA A 216 -23.74 -12.66 -3.39
C ALA A 216 -24.52 -13.28 -2.20
N GLY A 217 -24.55 -12.61 -1.05
CA GLY A 217 -25.19 -13.12 0.17
C GLY A 217 -24.54 -14.38 0.74
N ARG A 218 -23.26 -14.61 0.45
CA ARG A 218 -22.52 -15.82 0.82
C ARG A 218 -21.21 -15.47 1.53
N PRO A 219 -20.79 -16.29 2.54
CA PRO A 219 -19.54 -16.05 3.23
C PRO A 219 -18.32 -16.36 2.34
N LEU A 220 -17.28 -15.55 2.45
CA LEU A 220 -15.94 -15.86 1.92
C LEU A 220 -15.15 -16.57 3.03
N VAL A 221 -14.99 -17.88 2.90
CA VAL A 221 -14.33 -18.71 3.93
C VAL A 221 -12.82 -18.79 3.65
N HIS A 222 -12.03 -18.31 4.60
CA HIS A 222 -10.57 -18.41 4.53
C HIS A 222 -10.06 -19.60 5.34
N ARG A 223 -9.35 -20.51 4.69
CA ARG A 223 -8.60 -21.58 5.36
C ARG A 223 -7.30 -21.06 5.96
N MET A 224 -6.68 -20.09 5.29
CA MET A 224 -5.42 -19.48 5.68
C MET A 224 -5.37 -18.02 5.21
N LEU A 225 -4.68 -17.19 5.96
CA LEU A 225 -4.35 -15.81 5.56
C LEU A 225 -2.82 -15.71 5.41
N VAL A 226 -2.38 -15.06 4.33
CA VAL A 226 -0.96 -14.84 4.04
C VAL A 226 -0.72 -13.36 3.70
N SER A 227 0.54 -12.92 3.74
CA SER A 227 0.90 -11.52 3.53
C SER A 227 1.23 -11.15 2.08
N ASN A 228 1.51 -12.12 1.21
CA ASN A 228 1.91 -11.88 -0.18
C ASN A 228 1.45 -13.00 -1.13
N PHE A 229 1.52 -12.70 -2.44
CA PHE A 229 1.06 -13.63 -3.49
C PHE A 229 1.90 -14.89 -3.60
N ASP A 230 3.24 -14.83 -3.41
CA ASP A 230 4.09 -16.03 -3.46
C ASP A 230 3.68 -17.06 -2.39
N ALA A 231 3.44 -16.61 -1.17
CA ALA A 231 2.92 -17.47 -0.11
C ALA A 231 1.55 -18.07 -0.48
N ALA A 232 0.64 -17.27 -1.08
CA ALA A 232 -0.67 -17.76 -1.52
C ALA A 232 -0.52 -18.87 -2.57
N LEU A 233 0.31 -18.66 -3.59
CA LEU A 233 0.56 -19.65 -4.65
C LEU A 233 1.19 -20.94 -4.11
N ARG A 234 2.08 -20.86 -3.11
CA ARG A 234 2.67 -22.04 -2.44
C ARG A 234 1.63 -22.83 -1.65
N VAL A 235 0.70 -22.17 -0.98
CA VAL A 235 -0.40 -22.85 -0.26
C VAL A 235 -1.35 -23.53 -1.24
N VAL A 236 -1.67 -22.89 -2.38
CA VAL A 236 -2.45 -23.50 -3.46
C VAL A 236 -1.73 -24.73 -4.02
N ARG A 237 -0.42 -24.63 -4.27
CA ARG A 237 0.40 -25.77 -4.70
C ARG A 237 0.35 -26.94 -3.72
N ALA A 238 0.31 -26.66 -2.42
CA ALA A 238 0.13 -27.66 -1.38
C ALA A 238 -1.28 -28.28 -1.31
N LYS A 239 -2.19 -27.86 -2.21
CA LYS A 239 -3.57 -28.35 -2.36
C LYS A 239 -4.45 -28.10 -1.13
N LEU A 240 -4.15 -27.08 -0.34
CA LEU A 240 -4.92 -26.78 0.88
C LEU A 240 -6.20 -26.00 0.57
N ALA A 241 -6.13 -25.02 -0.32
CA ALA A 241 -7.24 -24.14 -0.69
C ALA A 241 -6.96 -23.50 -2.06
N ILE A 242 -7.92 -22.77 -2.61
CA ILE A 242 -7.74 -21.94 -3.81
C ILE A 242 -7.40 -20.51 -3.42
N SER A 243 -6.88 -19.69 -4.35
CA SER A 243 -6.64 -18.28 -4.11
C SER A 243 -7.13 -17.43 -5.29
N ILE A 244 -7.40 -16.16 -5.04
CA ILE A 244 -7.67 -15.18 -6.11
C ILE A 244 -6.53 -14.18 -6.13
N VAL A 245 -5.88 -14.11 -7.28
CA VAL A 245 -4.74 -13.23 -7.52
C VAL A 245 -4.84 -12.65 -8.94
N PRO A 246 -4.13 -11.57 -9.27
CA PRO A 246 -4.03 -11.10 -10.66
C PRO A 246 -3.46 -12.18 -11.58
N VAL A 247 -3.99 -12.27 -12.79
CA VAL A 247 -3.50 -13.17 -13.85
C VAL A 247 -2.00 -12.94 -14.08
N GLU A 248 -1.61 -11.68 -14.16
CA GLU A 248 -0.24 -11.24 -14.41
C GLU A 248 0.74 -11.71 -13.33
N VAL A 249 0.25 -11.85 -12.10
CA VAL A 249 1.03 -12.42 -10.99
C VAL A 249 1.07 -13.94 -11.05
N ALA A 250 -0.03 -14.59 -11.46
CA ALA A 250 -0.16 -16.04 -11.43
C ALA A 250 0.53 -16.75 -12.59
N GLU A 251 0.39 -16.21 -13.82
CA GLU A 251 0.87 -16.89 -15.05
C GLU A 251 2.36 -17.23 -15.03
N PRO A 252 3.29 -16.36 -14.60
CA PRO A 252 4.71 -16.68 -14.56
C PRO A 252 5.04 -17.90 -13.69
N TYR A 253 4.24 -18.15 -12.66
CA TYR A 253 4.44 -19.27 -11.72
C TYR A 253 3.59 -20.49 -12.04
N ALA A 254 2.56 -20.36 -12.88
CA ALA A 254 1.59 -21.43 -13.14
C ALA A 254 2.26 -22.70 -13.63
N SER A 255 3.15 -22.62 -14.63
CA SER A 255 3.90 -23.76 -15.16
C SER A 255 4.85 -24.36 -14.13
N THR A 256 5.64 -23.51 -13.45
CA THR A 256 6.66 -23.93 -12.47
C THR A 256 6.05 -24.61 -11.25
N TYR A 257 4.88 -24.15 -10.80
CA TYR A 257 4.19 -24.68 -9.63
C TYR A 257 3.13 -25.73 -9.99
N GLY A 258 2.91 -26.00 -11.28
CA GLY A 258 1.88 -26.93 -11.75
C GLY A 258 0.47 -26.47 -11.38
N LEU A 259 0.20 -25.17 -11.45
CA LEU A 259 -1.09 -24.58 -11.10
C LEU A 259 -1.94 -24.32 -12.34
N ARG A 260 -3.23 -24.14 -12.11
CA ARG A 260 -4.19 -23.69 -13.12
C ARG A 260 -4.68 -22.30 -12.75
N VAL A 261 -4.69 -21.41 -13.73
CA VAL A 261 -5.22 -20.06 -13.61
C VAL A 261 -6.56 -20.03 -14.36
N VAL A 262 -7.61 -19.66 -13.68
CA VAL A 262 -8.98 -19.63 -14.21
C VAL A 262 -9.52 -18.21 -14.05
N PRO A 263 -9.60 -17.42 -15.12
CA PRO A 263 -10.07 -16.02 -15.06
C PRO A 263 -11.50 -15.90 -14.53
N LEU A 264 -11.73 -14.87 -13.71
CA LEU A 264 -13.08 -14.50 -13.29
C LEU A 264 -13.80 -13.73 -14.41
N THR A 265 -15.13 -13.94 -14.53
CA THR A 265 -15.96 -13.24 -15.54
C THR A 265 -16.74 -12.06 -14.95
N ASP A 266 -16.60 -11.80 -13.69
CA ASP A 266 -17.23 -10.68 -13.00
C ASP A 266 -16.65 -9.34 -13.50
N ASP A 267 -17.48 -8.33 -13.75
CA ASP A 267 -17.02 -7.02 -14.24
C ASP A 267 -15.99 -6.36 -13.34
N TRP A 268 -16.13 -6.55 -12.02
CA TRP A 268 -15.21 -6.02 -11.01
C TRP A 268 -13.85 -6.74 -10.98
N ALA A 269 -13.72 -7.89 -11.64
CA ALA A 269 -12.45 -8.63 -11.71
C ALA A 269 -11.40 -7.91 -12.56
N SER A 270 -11.81 -7.06 -13.50
CA SER A 270 -10.91 -6.17 -14.23
C SER A 270 -10.73 -4.88 -13.43
N ARG A 271 -9.51 -4.61 -12.97
CA ARG A 271 -9.18 -3.44 -12.16
C ARG A 271 -8.25 -2.51 -12.91
N ARG A 272 -8.32 -1.22 -12.60
CA ARG A 272 -7.42 -0.20 -13.12
C ARG A 272 -6.62 0.39 -11.98
N PHE A 273 -5.40 0.78 -12.27
CA PHE A 273 -4.53 1.47 -11.33
C PHE A 273 -4.33 2.92 -11.77
N ALA A 274 -4.10 3.76 -10.78
CA ALA A 274 -3.76 5.16 -10.99
C ALA A 274 -2.46 5.51 -10.30
N ILE A 275 -1.63 6.31 -10.96
CA ILE A 275 -0.48 6.99 -10.36
C ILE A 275 -1.03 8.25 -9.71
N CYS A 276 -0.90 8.40 -8.41
CA CYS A 276 -1.34 9.57 -7.66
C CYS A 276 -0.17 10.37 -7.10
N PHE A 277 -0.33 11.70 -7.04
CA PHE A 277 0.65 12.66 -6.54
C PHE A 277 -0.07 13.93 -6.07
N ARG A 278 0.61 14.78 -5.28
CA ARG A 278 -0.03 15.99 -4.74
C ARG A 278 -0.30 17.05 -5.80
N ASP A 279 0.74 17.47 -6.47
CA ASP A 279 0.69 18.52 -7.48
C ASP A 279 1.87 18.35 -8.45
N LEU A 280 1.57 18.36 -9.75
CA LEU A 280 2.56 18.19 -10.81
C LEU A 280 3.62 19.29 -10.78
N GLN A 281 3.23 20.54 -10.43
CA GLN A 281 4.16 21.68 -10.42
C GLN A 281 5.18 21.60 -9.27
N THR A 282 4.85 20.86 -8.20
CA THR A 282 5.71 20.71 -7.03
C THR A 282 6.43 19.38 -6.95
N LEU A 283 6.27 18.52 -7.97
CA LEU A 283 6.99 17.25 -8.02
C LEU A 283 8.51 17.50 -8.17
N PRO A 284 9.33 16.78 -7.38
CA PRO A 284 10.78 16.78 -7.62
C PRO A 284 11.11 16.37 -9.07
N PRO A 285 12.15 16.95 -9.70
CA PRO A 285 12.46 16.68 -11.10
C PRO A 285 12.60 15.19 -11.44
N ALA A 286 13.28 14.40 -10.60
CA ALA A 286 13.42 12.97 -10.80
C ALA A 286 12.06 12.23 -10.72
N ALA A 287 11.15 12.67 -9.86
CA ALA A 287 9.80 12.08 -9.76
C ALA A 287 8.94 12.45 -10.98
N ALA A 288 9.06 13.67 -11.49
CA ALA A 288 8.39 14.09 -12.72
C ALA A 288 8.87 13.28 -13.93
N LEU A 289 10.19 13.01 -14.04
CA LEU A 289 10.75 12.14 -15.08
C LEU A 289 10.20 10.70 -14.98
N LEU A 290 10.16 10.15 -13.78
CA LEU A 290 9.59 8.81 -13.57
C LEU A 290 8.10 8.77 -13.91
N LEU A 291 7.32 9.79 -13.49
CA LEU A 291 5.90 9.89 -13.85
C LEU A 291 5.70 9.89 -15.37
N ALA A 292 6.44 10.74 -16.11
CA ALA A 292 6.35 10.80 -17.55
C ALA A 292 6.73 9.47 -18.23
N HIS A 293 7.73 8.76 -17.70
CA HIS A 293 8.10 7.43 -18.19
C HIS A 293 6.97 6.43 -17.97
N LEU A 294 6.39 6.37 -16.77
CA LEU A 294 5.28 5.44 -16.46
C LEU A 294 4.03 5.73 -17.31
N GLU A 295 3.74 7.00 -17.62
CA GLU A 295 2.66 7.38 -18.54
C GLU A 295 2.93 6.87 -19.97
N SER A 296 4.16 7.03 -20.47
CA SER A 296 4.54 6.60 -21.82
C SER A 296 4.46 5.09 -22.03
N VAL A 297 4.75 4.30 -20.99
CA VAL A 297 4.63 2.83 -21.04
C VAL A 297 3.18 2.39 -21.19
N VAL A 298 2.24 3.12 -20.60
CA VAL A 298 0.80 2.84 -20.73
C VAL A 298 0.30 3.13 -22.14
N GLU A 299 0.75 4.22 -22.75
CA GLU A 299 0.36 4.60 -24.13
C GLU A 299 0.94 3.64 -25.17
N GLY A 300 2.12 3.06 -24.94
CA GLY A 300 2.77 2.10 -25.82
C GLY A 300 2.32 0.64 -25.66
N ALA A 301 1.54 0.32 -24.65
CA ALA A 301 1.05 -1.04 -24.44
C ALA A 301 -0.12 -1.33 -25.39
N PRO A 302 -0.07 -2.40 -26.23
CA PRO A 302 -1.21 -2.79 -27.04
C PRO A 302 -2.38 -3.11 -26.11
N SER A 303 -3.54 -2.53 -26.39
CA SER A 303 -4.81 -2.85 -25.72
C SER A 303 -5.09 -4.35 -25.87
N ARG A 304 -4.83 -5.13 -24.83
CA ARG A 304 -5.20 -6.55 -24.73
C ARG A 304 -6.65 -6.70 -24.28
#